data_dc3a470e97bcb90968d64ba7d9c4649d
#
_entry.id   dc3a470e97bcb90968d64ba7d9c4649d
#
_cell.length_a   1.000
_cell.length_b   1.000
_cell.length_c   1.000
_cell.angle_alpha   90.00
_cell.angle_beta   90.00
_cell.angle_gamma   90.00
#
_symmetry.space_group_name_H-M   'P 1'
#
loop_
_entity.id
_entity.type
_entity.pdbx_description
1 polymer ?
#
loop_
_entity_poly.entity_id
_entity_poly.type
_entity_poly.pdbx_seq_one_letter_code
_entity_poly.pdbx_strand_id
1 'polypeptide(L)'
;MSPIELTRKQVTAIAEEYSFTATNVEKVIRLCSILDDLSTMESFMGKLALKGGTAINLVLIPGLPRLSVDLDLDLAIDCSKEEMLLLRRQLDESLSAYCIEQGYTLDKRESYSLCSYELLYDTVTGSIDKIKLDINYLARCHVFDPMVSSISHPFFNDIHIKVFHLQAVEIFGSKMGAFFERTKPRDLYDLYSLSQSGLMVSGEERNLLRKCAVFYSTIGDDSQENWLGRDIDQLVQMSFSKIRSQLLPMLRIKAGAYPKAKIEGAVVDFVKVVMQLDENDKDFVEKFQFGEYRPELLFGTQMKHLEHHPVVLATLSKMKK
;
A
#
# COMPACT_ATOMS: atom_id res chain seq x y z
N MET A 1 -15.36 13.30 15.54
CA MET A 1 -15.36 14.56 14.74
C MET A 1 -16.65 14.66 13.94
N SER A 2 -17.10 15.86 13.54
CA SER A 2 -18.30 15.96 12.70
C SER A 2 -18.00 15.48 11.29
N PRO A 3 -18.95 14.80 10.62
CA PRO A 3 -18.79 14.37 9.22
C PRO A 3 -18.39 15.54 8.34
N ILE A 4 -17.51 15.31 7.36
CA ILE A 4 -17.14 16.36 6.41
C ILE A 4 -18.36 16.76 5.59
N GLU A 5 -18.86 17.97 5.78
CA GLU A 5 -19.91 18.52 4.93
C GLU A 5 -19.31 18.99 3.59
N LEU A 6 -19.51 18.18 2.56
CA LEU A 6 -19.10 18.49 1.20
C LEU A 6 -20.30 18.90 0.35
N THR A 7 -20.15 19.96 -0.40
CA THR A 7 -21.14 20.34 -1.41
C THR A 7 -20.66 19.95 -2.82
N ARG A 8 -21.60 19.65 -3.71
CA ARG A 8 -21.31 19.36 -5.12
C ARG A 8 -20.45 20.46 -5.76
N LYS A 9 -20.74 21.74 -5.46
CA LYS A 9 -19.99 22.89 -6.00
C LYS A 9 -18.52 22.86 -5.58
N GLN A 10 -18.22 22.58 -4.31
CA GLN A 10 -16.84 22.47 -3.80
C GLN A 10 -16.09 21.32 -4.46
N VAL A 11 -16.68 20.13 -4.50
CA VAL A 11 -16.04 18.95 -5.11
C VAL A 11 -15.78 19.18 -6.60
N THR A 12 -16.71 19.80 -7.33
CA THR A 12 -16.54 20.11 -8.76
C THR A 12 -15.41 21.12 -8.96
N ALA A 13 -15.36 22.20 -8.16
CA ALA A 13 -14.31 23.21 -8.27
C ALA A 13 -12.91 22.62 -8.03
N ILE A 14 -12.74 21.79 -6.99
CA ILE A 14 -11.49 21.08 -6.69
C ILE A 14 -11.12 20.14 -7.86
N ALA A 15 -12.10 19.39 -8.37
CA ALA A 15 -11.86 18.46 -9.47
C ALA A 15 -11.36 19.18 -10.74
N GLU A 16 -11.90 20.35 -11.05
CA GLU A 16 -11.47 21.19 -12.17
C GLU A 16 -10.08 21.76 -11.94
N GLU A 17 -9.82 22.32 -10.74
CA GLU A 17 -8.52 22.90 -10.35
C GLU A 17 -7.39 21.87 -10.48
N TYR A 18 -7.57 20.69 -9.89
CA TYR A 18 -6.55 19.64 -9.87
C TYR A 18 -6.59 18.72 -11.10
N SER A 19 -7.58 18.90 -11.97
CA SER A 19 -7.78 18.09 -13.19
C SER A 19 -7.99 16.59 -12.92
N PHE A 20 -8.78 16.25 -11.88
CA PHE A 20 -9.22 14.90 -11.58
C PHE A 20 -10.73 14.75 -11.76
N THR A 21 -11.26 13.53 -11.68
CA THR A 21 -12.70 13.30 -11.67
C THR A 21 -13.31 13.68 -10.32
N ALA A 22 -14.49 14.29 -10.32
CA ALA A 22 -15.17 14.71 -9.09
C ALA A 22 -15.41 13.54 -8.13
N THR A 23 -15.79 12.37 -8.64
CA THR A 23 -15.98 11.16 -7.84
C THR A 23 -14.72 10.75 -7.09
N ASN A 24 -13.55 10.75 -7.76
CA ASN A 24 -12.29 10.38 -7.11
C ASN A 24 -11.81 11.45 -6.13
N VAL A 25 -12.05 12.73 -6.42
CA VAL A 25 -11.77 13.83 -5.50
C VAL A 25 -12.57 13.66 -4.21
N GLU A 26 -13.90 13.44 -4.30
CA GLU A 26 -14.74 13.20 -3.13
C GLU A 26 -14.24 12.00 -2.30
N LYS A 27 -13.89 10.89 -2.98
CA LYS A 27 -13.31 9.72 -2.29
C LYS A 27 -12.05 10.06 -1.53
N VAL A 28 -11.11 10.79 -2.14
CA VAL A 28 -9.84 11.14 -1.49
C VAL A 28 -10.07 12.08 -0.30
N ILE A 29 -11.00 13.02 -0.38
CA ILE A 29 -11.34 13.89 0.76
C ILE A 29 -11.86 13.06 1.94
N ARG A 30 -12.83 12.16 1.69
CA ARG A 30 -13.37 11.26 2.72
C ARG A 30 -12.32 10.32 3.30
N LEU A 31 -11.47 9.77 2.43
CA LEU A 31 -10.35 8.91 2.81
C LEU A 31 -9.36 9.64 3.72
N CYS A 32 -9.02 10.88 3.43
CA CYS A 32 -8.15 11.71 4.28
C CYS A 32 -8.79 11.96 5.67
N SER A 33 -10.11 12.22 5.71
CA SER A 33 -10.82 12.34 6.98
C SER A 33 -10.77 11.06 7.81
N ILE A 34 -11.04 9.91 7.19
CA ILE A 34 -10.95 8.61 7.87
C ILE A 34 -9.55 8.38 8.41
N LEU A 35 -8.50 8.65 7.63
CA LEU A 35 -7.12 8.49 8.08
C LEU A 35 -6.79 9.36 9.30
N ASP A 36 -7.20 10.62 9.28
CA ASP A 36 -6.98 11.54 10.40
C ASP A 36 -7.71 11.07 11.65
N ASP A 37 -8.98 10.67 11.51
CA ASP A 37 -9.78 10.14 12.62
C ASP A 37 -9.12 8.86 13.19
N LEU A 38 -8.77 7.88 12.35
CA LEU A 38 -8.12 6.64 12.81
C LEU A 38 -6.76 6.91 13.48
N SER A 39 -6.04 7.95 13.06
CA SER A 39 -4.73 8.29 13.65
C SER A 39 -4.84 8.93 15.03
N THR A 40 -6.00 9.50 15.38
CA THR A 40 -6.23 10.23 16.62
C THR A 40 -7.11 9.48 17.62
N MET A 41 -7.92 8.52 17.16
CA MET A 41 -8.78 7.71 18.03
C MET A 41 -7.94 6.67 18.81
N GLU A 42 -8.10 6.61 20.13
CA GLU A 42 -7.37 5.72 21.05
C GLU A 42 -7.45 4.25 20.64
N SER A 43 -8.59 3.80 20.11
CA SER A 43 -8.78 2.42 19.66
C SER A 43 -7.90 2.04 18.47
N PHE A 44 -7.48 3.00 17.62
CA PHE A 44 -6.73 2.77 16.39
C PHE A 44 -5.31 3.33 16.42
N MET A 45 -5.08 4.38 17.20
CA MET A 45 -3.82 5.11 17.25
C MET A 45 -2.63 4.18 17.49
N GLY A 46 -1.64 4.21 16.58
CA GLY A 46 -0.43 3.39 16.66
C GLY A 46 -0.63 1.89 16.39
N LYS A 47 -1.81 1.47 15.94
CA LYS A 47 -2.13 0.05 15.72
C LYS A 47 -2.26 -0.33 14.25
N LEU A 48 -2.74 0.60 13.41
CA LEU A 48 -2.99 0.35 11.99
C LEU A 48 -2.09 1.23 11.13
N ALA A 49 -1.07 0.64 10.51
CA ALA A 49 -0.13 1.37 9.67
C ALA A 49 -0.59 1.39 8.20
N LEU A 50 -0.68 2.59 7.64
CA LEU A 50 -1.00 2.79 6.23
C LEU A 50 0.13 2.27 5.33
N LYS A 51 -0.25 1.56 4.27
CA LYS A 51 0.65 1.08 3.22
C LYS A 51 0.05 1.28 1.83
N GLY A 52 0.62 0.62 0.84
CA GLY A 52 0.07 0.54 -0.50
C GLY A 52 0.07 1.85 -1.27
N GLY A 53 -0.82 1.94 -2.26
CA GLY A 53 -0.88 3.09 -3.15
C GLY A 53 -1.23 4.40 -2.45
N THR A 54 -2.04 4.36 -1.41
CA THR A 54 -2.44 5.55 -0.66
C THR A 54 -1.29 6.12 0.13
N ALA A 55 -0.47 5.30 0.80
CA ALA A 55 0.75 5.77 1.45
C ALA A 55 1.72 6.41 0.44
N ILE A 56 1.93 5.77 -0.72
CA ILE A 56 2.81 6.30 -1.78
C ILE A 56 2.35 7.68 -2.24
N ASN A 57 1.07 7.84 -2.53
CA ASN A 57 0.56 9.03 -3.20
C ASN A 57 0.18 10.18 -2.27
N LEU A 58 -0.11 9.90 -0.98
CA LEU A 58 -0.41 10.96 -0.02
C LEU A 58 0.79 11.33 0.86
N VAL A 59 1.63 10.34 1.22
CA VAL A 59 2.66 10.54 2.24
C VAL A 59 4.05 10.64 1.63
N LEU A 60 4.39 9.73 0.69
CA LEU A 60 5.78 9.55 0.27
C LEU A 60 6.17 10.39 -0.95
N ILE A 61 5.30 10.51 -1.94
CA ILE A 61 5.60 11.25 -3.17
C ILE A 61 4.74 12.51 -3.25
N PRO A 62 5.36 13.71 -3.15
CA PRO A 62 4.62 14.95 -3.22
C PRO A 62 3.97 15.18 -4.60
N GLY A 63 2.93 15.99 -4.63
CA GLY A 63 2.29 16.45 -5.86
C GLY A 63 1.24 15.52 -6.45
N LEU A 64 0.83 14.46 -5.74
CA LEU A 64 -0.20 13.53 -6.18
C LEU A 64 0.04 13.04 -7.61
N PRO A 65 1.02 12.17 -7.87
CA PRO A 65 1.28 11.65 -9.21
C PRO A 65 0.07 10.92 -9.80
N ARG A 66 -0.72 10.28 -8.94
CA ARG A 66 -2.06 9.75 -9.20
C ARG A 66 -2.91 9.79 -7.94
N LEU A 67 -4.22 9.61 -8.09
CA LEU A 67 -5.08 9.35 -6.93
C LEU A 67 -5.01 7.88 -6.49
N SER A 68 -5.18 7.66 -5.20
CA SER A 68 -5.47 6.35 -4.60
C SER A 68 -6.74 6.49 -3.77
N VAL A 69 -7.64 5.52 -3.89
CA VAL A 69 -9.01 5.62 -3.36
C VAL A 69 -9.37 4.47 -2.43
N ASP A 70 -8.37 3.64 -2.10
CA ASP A 70 -8.50 2.50 -1.18
C ASP A 70 -7.56 2.71 0.01
N LEU A 71 -7.94 2.28 1.20
CA LEU A 71 -7.12 2.26 2.41
C LEU A 71 -6.58 0.84 2.62
N ASP A 72 -5.30 0.66 2.39
CA ASP A 72 -4.58 -0.58 2.71
C ASP A 72 -3.82 -0.39 4.03
N LEU A 73 -4.21 -1.10 5.07
CA LEU A 73 -3.65 -1.02 6.41
C LEU A 73 -3.08 -2.37 6.86
N ASP A 74 -1.97 -2.35 7.58
CA ASP A 74 -1.47 -3.52 8.31
C ASP A 74 -1.67 -3.32 9.82
N LEU A 75 -2.01 -4.39 10.54
CA LEU A 75 -1.90 -4.38 11.99
C LEU A 75 -0.41 -4.26 12.35
N ALA A 76 -0.01 -3.14 12.93
CA ALA A 76 1.39 -2.83 13.23
C ALA A 76 1.74 -3.11 14.70
N ILE A 77 1.31 -4.26 15.19
CA ILE A 77 1.59 -4.75 16.54
C ILE A 77 2.10 -6.16 16.42
N ASP A 78 3.38 -6.37 16.76
CA ASP A 78 3.93 -7.72 16.87
C ASP A 78 3.32 -8.41 18.11
N CYS A 79 2.48 -9.39 17.84
CA CYS A 79 1.69 -10.07 18.87
C CYS A 79 1.38 -11.53 18.48
N SER A 80 1.04 -12.34 19.48
CA SER A 80 0.59 -13.70 19.26
C SER A 80 -0.70 -13.77 18.43
N LYS A 81 -1.03 -14.98 17.98
CA LYS A 81 -2.28 -15.22 17.26
C LYS A 81 -3.51 -14.89 18.13
N GLU A 82 -3.48 -15.27 19.38
CA GLU A 82 -4.56 -15.09 20.35
C GLU A 82 -4.80 -13.61 20.63
N GLU A 83 -3.74 -12.85 20.85
CA GLU A 83 -3.79 -11.38 21.02
C GLU A 83 -4.28 -10.70 19.77
N MET A 84 -3.81 -11.10 18.58
CA MET A 84 -4.27 -10.57 17.31
C MET A 84 -5.78 -10.76 17.12
N LEU A 85 -6.33 -11.95 17.46
CA LEU A 85 -7.77 -12.22 17.36
C LEU A 85 -8.59 -11.38 18.34
N LEU A 86 -8.04 -11.06 19.50
CA LEU A 86 -8.68 -10.15 20.47
C LEU A 86 -8.68 -8.71 19.94
N LEU A 87 -7.52 -8.21 19.51
CA LEU A 87 -7.37 -6.89 18.91
C LEU A 87 -8.29 -6.70 17.71
N ARG A 88 -8.36 -7.70 16.83
CA ARG A 88 -9.24 -7.68 15.67
C ARG A 88 -10.70 -7.43 16.06
N ARG A 89 -11.22 -8.13 17.08
CA ARG A 89 -12.60 -7.91 17.56
C ARG A 89 -12.80 -6.50 18.09
N GLN A 90 -11.86 -6.00 18.89
CA GLN A 90 -11.91 -4.64 19.41
C GLN A 90 -11.88 -3.57 18.31
N LEU A 91 -11.04 -3.75 17.29
CA LEU A 91 -10.98 -2.87 16.13
C LEU A 91 -12.26 -2.93 15.30
N ASP A 92 -12.85 -4.12 15.11
CA ASP A 92 -14.14 -4.30 14.44
C ASP A 92 -15.27 -3.54 15.13
N GLU A 93 -15.39 -3.67 16.45
CA GLU A 93 -16.40 -2.98 17.26
C GLU A 93 -16.20 -1.45 17.18
N SER A 94 -14.95 -0.99 17.31
CA SER A 94 -14.63 0.44 17.23
C SER A 94 -14.89 1.02 15.83
N LEU A 95 -14.57 0.28 14.77
CA LEU A 95 -14.82 0.72 13.39
C LEU A 95 -16.33 0.76 13.09
N SER A 96 -17.07 -0.21 13.59
CA SER A 96 -18.54 -0.24 13.45
C SER A 96 -19.18 0.97 14.13
N ALA A 97 -18.75 1.29 15.35
CA ALA A 97 -19.23 2.48 16.07
C ALA A 97 -18.87 3.78 15.34
N TYR A 98 -17.62 3.90 14.86
CA TYR A 98 -17.16 5.02 14.04
C TYR A 98 -18.00 5.19 12.78
N CYS A 99 -18.26 4.11 12.03
CA CYS A 99 -19.08 4.19 10.83
C CYS A 99 -20.50 4.71 11.11
N ILE A 100 -21.13 4.25 12.18
CA ILE A 100 -22.48 4.72 12.59
C ILE A 100 -22.42 6.23 12.91
N GLU A 101 -21.44 6.66 13.70
CA GLU A 101 -21.28 8.07 14.09
C GLU A 101 -21.04 8.98 12.88
N GLN A 102 -20.25 8.52 11.90
CA GLN A 102 -19.91 9.27 10.70
C GLN A 102 -20.92 9.12 9.55
N GLY A 103 -22.00 8.34 9.75
CA GLY A 103 -23.06 8.15 8.75
C GLY A 103 -22.70 7.21 7.60
N TYR A 104 -21.71 6.34 7.79
CA TYR A 104 -21.39 5.27 6.84
C TYR A 104 -22.22 4.02 7.10
N THR A 105 -22.67 3.35 6.04
CA THR A 105 -23.16 1.98 6.13
C THR A 105 -21.98 1.03 5.90
N LEU A 106 -21.75 0.11 6.82
CA LEU A 106 -20.60 -0.79 6.80
C LEU A 106 -20.99 -2.15 6.22
N ASP A 107 -20.29 -2.59 5.17
CA ASP A 107 -20.27 -3.98 4.71
C ASP A 107 -18.89 -4.58 5.01
N LYS A 108 -18.85 -5.85 5.43
CA LYS A 108 -17.62 -6.51 5.89
C LYS A 108 -17.48 -7.88 5.25
N ARG A 109 -16.29 -8.16 4.75
CA ARG A 109 -15.85 -9.50 4.35
C ARG A 109 -14.57 -9.86 5.10
N GLU A 110 -14.51 -11.06 5.64
CA GLU A 110 -13.37 -11.46 6.46
C GLU A 110 -12.81 -12.82 6.08
N SER A 111 -11.49 -12.93 6.21
CA SER A 111 -10.72 -14.16 6.26
C SER A 111 -9.82 -14.15 7.48
N TYR A 112 -9.04 -15.20 7.71
CA TYR A 112 -8.09 -15.22 8.81
C TYR A 112 -7.06 -14.09 8.73
N SER A 113 -6.53 -13.84 7.53
CA SER A 113 -5.46 -12.86 7.29
C SER A 113 -5.94 -11.45 7.00
N LEU A 114 -7.16 -11.27 6.50
CA LEU A 114 -7.63 -10.00 5.94
C LEU A 114 -9.08 -9.74 6.34
N CYS A 115 -9.36 -8.53 6.82
CA CYS A 115 -10.70 -7.95 6.84
C CYS A 115 -10.80 -6.86 5.79
N SER A 116 -11.80 -6.96 4.95
CA SER A 116 -12.15 -5.96 3.94
C SER A 116 -13.46 -5.30 4.33
N TYR A 117 -13.42 -4.00 4.52
CA TYR A 117 -14.58 -3.18 4.88
C TYR A 117 -14.93 -2.26 3.72
N GLU A 118 -16.21 -2.16 3.41
CA GLU A 118 -16.75 -1.20 2.46
C GLU A 118 -17.61 -0.20 3.24
N LEU A 119 -17.14 1.04 3.36
CA LEU A 119 -17.83 2.14 4.01
C LEU A 119 -18.66 2.87 2.98
N LEU A 120 -19.95 2.51 2.85
CA LEU A 120 -20.87 3.09 1.89
C LEU A 120 -21.34 4.47 2.38
N TYR A 121 -21.47 5.42 1.46
CA TYR A 121 -21.93 6.78 1.74
C TYR A 121 -22.72 7.36 0.56
N ASP A 122 -23.58 8.33 0.85
CA ASP A 122 -24.21 9.14 -0.17
C ASP A 122 -23.22 10.18 -0.72
N THR A 123 -23.01 10.17 -2.03
CA THR A 123 -22.15 11.14 -2.71
C THR A 123 -22.83 12.52 -2.78
N VAL A 124 -22.02 13.57 -3.01
CA VAL A 124 -22.57 14.93 -3.27
C VAL A 124 -23.49 15.03 -4.49
N THR A 125 -23.56 13.98 -5.32
CA THR A 125 -24.47 13.88 -6.48
C THR A 125 -25.70 13.06 -6.21
N GLY A 126 -25.86 12.50 -5.00
CA GLY A 126 -27.01 11.70 -4.59
C GLY A 126 -26.97 10.23 -5.02
N SER A 127 -25.83 9.74 -5.48
CA SER A 127 -25.60 8.31 -5.71
C SER A 127 -24.89 7.68 -4.51
N ILE A 128 -24.96 6.36 -4.36
CA ILE A 128 -24.18 5.64 -3.35
C ILE A 128 -22.81 5.28 -3.92
N ASP A 129 -21.76 5.54 -3.15
CA ASP A 129 -20.40 5.09 -3.43
C ASP A 129 -19.76 4.55 -2.13
N LYS A 130 -18.51 4.07 -2.17
CA LYS A 130 -17.86 3.44 -1.04
C LYS A 130 -16.37 3.78 -0.94
N ILE A 131 -15.86 3.82 0.29
CA ILE A 131 -14.44 3.73 0.59
C ILE A 131 -14.13 2.28 0.97
N LYS A 132 -13.16 1.69 0.31
CA LYS A 132 -12.65 0.38 0.67
C LYS A 132 -11.51 0.53 1.68
N LEU A 133 -11.61 -0.20 2.78
CA LEU A 133 -10.60 -0.25 3.84
C LEU A 133 -10.25 -1.72 4.09
N ASP A 134 -9.01 -2.09 3.77
CA ASP A 134 -8.48 -3.43 3.98
C ASP A 134 -7.52 -3.43 5.18
N ILE A 135 -7.75 -4.28 6.17
CA ILE A 135 -6.83 -4.49 7.30
C ILE A 135 -6.23 -5.88 7.19
N ASN A 136 -4.92 -5.94 7.00
CA ASN A 136 -4.18 -7.20 7.01
C ASN A 136 -3.69 -7.51 8.43
N TYR A 137 -4.18 -8.59 8.99
CA TYR A 137 -3.83 -9.06 10.33
C TYR A 137 -2.69 -10.09 10.34
N LEU A 138 -2.34 -10.65 9.18
CA LEU A 138 -1.23 -11.58 9.06
C LEU A 138 0.11 -10.83 8.96
N ALA A 139 0.15 -9.75 8.19
CA ALA A 139 1.34 -8.89 8.06
C ALA A 139 1.43 -7.92 9.27
N ARG A 140 1.62 -8.46 10.48
CA ARG A 140 1.72 -7.69 11.73
C ARG A 140 3.14 -7.57 12.28
N CYS A 141 4.10 -8.13 11.58
CA CYS A 141 5.52 -8.00 11.82
C CYS A 141 6.13 -7.27 10.61
N HIS A 142 6.84 -6.18 10.83
CA HIS A 142 7.42 -5.33 9.79
C HIS A 142 8.93 -5.33 9.89
N VAL A 143 9.61 -5.08 8.76
CA VAL A 143 11.08 -4.99 8.75
C VAL A 143 11.54 -3.80 9.57
N PHE A 144 10.84 -2.67 9.47
CA PHE A 144 11.13 -1.45 10.20
C PHE A 144 9.92 -0.97 10.99
N ASP A 145 10.19 -0.29 12.12
CA ASP A 145 9.14 0.32 12.91
C ASP A 145 8.34 1.33 12.08
N PRO A 146 7.01 1.26 12.08
CA PRO A 146 6.17 2.26 11.45
C PRO A 146 6.37 3.65 12.06
N MET A 147 6.02 4.69 11.32
CA MET A 147 6.23 6.07 11.73
C MET A 147 4.98 6.93 11.58
N VAL A 148 4.94 8.06 12.29
CA VAL A 148 3.86 9.06 12.15
C VAL A 148 4.38 10.23 11.35
N SER A 149 3.66 10.61 10.29
CA SER A 149 3.90 11.82 9.53
C SER A 149 2.71 12.78 9.63
N SER A 150 3.00 14.07 9.65
CA SER A 150 1.98 15.11 9.45
C SER A 150 2.10 15.57 8.00
N ILE A 151 1.06 15.36 7.22
CA ILE A 151 1.02 15.72 5.80
C ILE A 151 -0.03 16.79 5.57
N SER A 152 0.19 17.66 4.57
CA SER A 152 -0.85 18.57 4.11
C SER A 152 -1.95 17.79 3.39
N HIS A 153 -3.20 18.14 3.65
CA HIS A 153 -4.31 17.57 2.91
C HIS A 153 -4.17 17.90 1.41
N PRO A 154 -4.36 16.93 0.50
CA PRO A 154 -4.04 17.12 -0.93
C PRO A 154 -4.85 18.21 -1.64
N PHE A 155 -6.02 18.58 -1.08
CA PHE A 155 -6.93 19.55 -1.68
C PHE A 155 -7.24 20.75 -0.78
N PHE A 156 -6.75 20.77 0.46
CA PHE A 156 -6.99 21.86 1.42
C PHE A 156 -5.68 22.23 2.10
N ASN A 157 -5.04 23.29 1.61
CA ASN A 157 -3.68 23.66 2.01
C ASN A 157 -3.52 23.96 3.52
N ASP A 158 -4.59 24.41 4.16
CA ASP A 158 -4.57 24.78 5.58
C ASP A 158 -4.90 23.61 6.52
N ILE A 159 -5.20 22.43 5.95
CA ILE A 159 -5.52 21.23 6.71
C ILE A 159 -4.32 20.29 6.71
N HIS A 160 -3.87 19.90 7.89
CA HIS A 160 -2.87 18.87 8.10
C HIS A 160 -3.52 17.66 8.73
N ILE A 161 -3.18 16.48 8.22
CA ILE A 161 -3.65 15.20 8.75
C ILE A 161 -2.46 14.41 9.29
N LYS A 162 -2.67 13.67 10.37
CA LYS A 162 -1.69 12.72 10.89
C LYS A 162 -1.91 11.38 10.23
N VAL A 163 -0.81 10.72 9.87
CA VAL A 163 -0.86 9.39 9.26
C VAL A 163 0.19 8.51 9.92
N PHE A 164 -0.24 7.38 10.49
CA PHE A 164 0.64 6.31 10.93
C PHE A 164 0.86 5.35 9.74
N HIS A 165 2.09 5.15 9.31
CA HIS A 165 2.40 4.43 8.08
C HIS A 165 3.71 3.64 8.16
N LEU A 166 3.86 2.64 7.28
CA LEU A 166 5.12 1.93 7.12
C LEU A 166 6.20 2.83 6.51
N GLN A 167 7.47 2.49 6.72
CA GLN A 167 8.57 3.24 6.12
C GLN A 167 8.59 3.11 4.59
N ALA A 168 9.09 4.15 3.92
CA ALA A 168 9.11 4.25 2.46
C ALA A 168 9.78 3.03 1.80
N VAL A 169 10.93 2.61 2.33
CA VAL A 169 11.69 1.48 1.80
C VAL A 169 10.89 0.17 1.84
N GLU A 170 10.11 -0.02 2.89
CA GLU A 170 9.27 -1.20 3.08
C GLU A 170 8.03 -1.18 2.18
N ILE A 171 7.38 -0.01 2.08
CA ILE A 171 6.24 0.20 1.17
C ILE A 171 6.64 -0.06 -0.28
N PHE A 172 7.76 0.50 -0.73
CA PHE A 172 8.23 0.30 -2.10
C PHE A 172 8.80 -1.10 -2.33
N GLY A 173 9.44 -1.72 -1.34
CA GLY A 173 9.87 -3.11 -1.40
C GLY A 173 8.69 -4.07 -1.59
N SER A 174 7.65 -3.93 -0.78
CA SER A 174 6.42 -4.71 -0.93
C SER A 174 5.68 -4.40 -2.25
N LYS A 175 5.76 -3.16 -2.75
CA LYS A 175 5.20 -2.77 -4.05
C LYS A 175 5.95 -3.43 -5.20
N MET A 176 7.27 -3.55 -5.13
CA MET A 176 8.07 -4.30 -6.11
C MET A 176 7.70 -5.78 -6.09
N GLY A 177 7.56 -6.40 -4.92
CA GLY A 177 7.08 -7.77 -4.80
C GLY A 177 5.72 -7.98 -5.47
N ALA A 178 4.75 -7.12 -5.16
CA ALA A 178 3.43 -7.16 -5.78
C ALA A 178 3.48 -6.93 -7.30
N PHE A 179 4.41 -6.12 -7.81
CA PHE A 179 4.61 -5.93 -9.24
C PHE A 179 5.14 -7.19 -9.92
N PHE A 180 6.10 -7.88 -9.30
CA PHE A 180 6.59 -9.17 -9.82
C PHE A 180 5.50 -10.24 -9.82
N GLU A 181 4.62 -10.25 -8.82
CA GLU A 181 3.56 -11.25 -8.68
C GLU A 181 2.40 -11.04 -9.68
N ARG A 182 1.80 -9.83 -9.70
CA ARG A 182 0.48 -9.60 -10.32
C ARG A 182 0.44 -8.63 -11.50
N THR A 183 1.50 -7.89 -11.76
CA THR A 183 1.67 -6.97 -12.91
C THR A 183 0.47 -6.06 -13.18
N LYS A 184 0.08 -5.20 -12.21
CA LYS A 184 -1.02 -4.24 -12.39
C LYS A 184 -0.53 -2.88 -12.87
N PRO A 185 -1.29 -2.16 -13.74
CA PRO A 185 -0.90 -0.83 -14.23
C PRO A 185 -0.63 0.20 -13.13
N ARG A 186 -1.34 0.13 -12.00
CA ARG A 186 -1.08 1.01 -10.84
C ARG A 186 0.25 0.72 -10.17
N ASP A 187 0.65 -0.56 -10.09
CA ASP A 187 1.93 -0.94 -9.49
C ASP A 187 3.10 -0.47 -10.39
N LEU A 188 2.98 -0.63 -11.71
CA LEU A 188 3.94 -0.07 -12.68
C LEU A 188 4.08 1.46 -12.53
N TYR A 189 2.96 2.18 -12.43
CA TYR A 189 2.97 3.64 -12.32
C TYR A 189 3.55 4.12 -10.98
N ASP A 190 3.32 3.39 -9.88
CA ASP A 190 3.93 3.69 -8.59
C ASP A 190 5.46 3.53 -8.63
N LEU A 191 5.98 2.50 -9.31
CA LEU A 191 7.42 2.32 -9.52
C LEU A 191 8.00 3.40 -10.45
N TYR A 192 7.26 3.79 -11.49
CA TYR A 192 7.63 4.95 -12.31
C TYR A 192 7.71 6.22 -11.47
N SER A 193 6.71 6.48 -10.64
CA SER A 193 6.68 7.65 -9.77
C SER A 193 7.87 7.65 -8.78
N LEU A 194 8.22 6.48 -8.23
CA LEU A 194 9.42 6.31 -7.41
C LEU A 194 10.69 6.67 -8.20
N SER A 195 10.85 6.14 -9.41
CA SER A 195 12.03 6.40 -10.25
C SER A 195 12.24 7.89 -10.57
N GLN A 196 11.17 8.69 -10.51
CA GLN A 196 11.20 10.15 -10.79
C GLN A 196 11.19 11.02 -9.52
N SER A 197 10.98 10.44 -8.33
CA SER A 197 10.74 11.20 -7.10
C SER A 197 11.99 11.75 -6.43
N GLY A 198 13.16 11.25 -6.77
CA GLY A 198 14.40 11.51 -6.04
C GLY A 198 14.52 10.74 -4.70
N LEU A 199 13.60 9.83 -4.41
CA LEU A 199 13.72 8.87 -3.30
C LEU A 199 14.56 7.67 -3.72
N MET A 200 15.17 6.99 -2.74
CA MET A 200 15.97 5.78 -2.96
C MET A 200 17.13 6.00 -3.97
N VAL A 201 17.80 7.14 -3.86
CA VAL A 201 18.89 7.53 -4.78
C VAL A 201 20.26 7.11 -4.31
N SER A 202 20.50 7.04 -3.00
CA SER A 202 21.78 6.59 -2.45
C SER A 202 21.96 5.07 -2.64
N GLY A 203 23.23 4.62 -2.64
CA GLY A 203 23.54 3.20 -2.73
C GLY A 203 22.99 2.39 -1.55
N GLU A 204 22.99 2.99 -0.35
CA GLU A 204 22.46 2.38 0.86
C GLU A 204 20.92 2.21 0.80
N GLU A 205 20.20 3.26 0.42
CA GLU A 205 18.75 3.19 0.26
C GLU A 205 18.33 2.16 -0.80
N ARG A 206 19.05 2.11 -1.94
CA ARG A 206 18.77 1.10 -2.99
C ARG A 206 19.06 -0.31 -2.51
N ASN A 207 20.14 -0.51 -1.77
CA ASN A 207 20.46 -1.80 -1.17
C ASN A 207 19.36 -2.24 -0.20
N LEU A 208 18.84 -1.34 0.63
CA LEU A 208 17.78 -1.63 1.57
C LEU A 208 16.45 -1.90 0.85
N LEU A 209 16.13 -1.11 -0.19
CA LEU A 209 14.96 -1.33 -1.05
C LEU A 209 15.03 -2.71 -1.73
N ARG A 210 16.20 -3.11 -2.26
CA ARG A 210 16.40 -4.42 -2.86
C ARG A 210 16.11 -5.54 -1.84
N LYS A 211 16.66 -5.44 -0.65
CA LYS A 211 16.44 -6.43 0.41
C LYS A 211 14.98 -6.55 0.81
N CYS A 212 14.27 -5.43 0.95
CA CYS A 212 12.83 -5.44 1.20
C CYS A 212 12.07 -6.05 0.01
N ALA A 213 12.45 -5.72 -1.23
CA ALA A 213 11.82 -6.30 -2.43
C ALA A 213 12.03 -7.82 -2.49
N VAL A 214 13.25 -8.30 -2.27
CA VAL A 214 13.58 -9.73 -2.18
C VAL A 214 12.76 -10.40 -1.08
N PHE A 215 12.73 -9.81 0.10
CA PHE A 215 11.98 -10.34 1.24
C PHE A 215 10.50 -10.52 0.91
N TYR A 216 9.81 -9.44 0.52
CA TYR A 216 8.37 -9.47 0.27
C TYR A 216 7.97 -10.28 -0.97
N SER A 217 8.82 -10.32 -2.01
CA SER A 217 8.59 -11.18 -3.17
C SER A 217 8.69 -12.68 -2.81
N THR A 218 9.53 -13.01 -1.82
CA THR A 218 9.80 -14.41 -1.46
C THR A 218 8.78 -14.93 -0.44
N ILE A 219 8.51 -14.17 0.63
CA ILE A 219 7.65 -14.66 1.72
C ILE A 219 6.16 -14.69 1.38
N GLY A 220 5.72 -13.85 0.44
CA GLY A 220 4.33 -13.74 0.01
C GLY A 220 3.96 -14.67 -1.14
N ASP A 221 4.94 -15.31 -1.76
CA ASP A 221 4.73 -16.13 -2.96
C ASP A 221 4.19 -17.52 -2.58
N ASP A 222 2.89 -17.71 -2.78
CA ASP A 222 2.24 -19.03 -2.68
C ASP A 222 2.42 -19.84 -3.98
N SER A 223 2.95 -19.23 -5.06
CA SER A 223 3.19 -19.90 -6.33
C SER A 223 4.54 -20.63 -6.31
N GLN A 224 4.59 -21.78 -6.97
CA GLN A 224 5.87 -22.48 -7.20
C GLN A 224 6.72 -21.81 -8.29
N GLU A 225 6.24 -20.71 -8.87
CA GLU A 225 6.95 -19.94 -9.88
C GLU A 225 7.91 -18.96 -9.22
N ASN A 226 9.20 -19.24 -9.33
CA ASN A 226 10.24 -18.37 -8.82
C ASN A 226 10.22 -16.99 -9.51
N TRP A 227 9.92 -15.93 -8.77
CA TRP A 227 9.91 -14.55 -9.27
C TRP A 227 11.27 -14.10 -9.85
N LEU A 228 12.39 -14.73 -9.42
CA LEU A 228 13.74 -14.46 -9.94
C LEU A 228 13.89 -14.71 -11.45
N GLY A 229 13.11 -15.65 -12.00
CA GLY A 229 13.14 -15.99 -13.42
C GLY A 229 12.28 -15.09 -14.29
N ARG A 230 11.55 -14.13 -13.74
CA ARG A 230 10.65 -13.28 -14.50
C ARG A 230 11.40 -12.17 -15.24
N ASP A 231 11.15 -12.07 -16.54
CA ASP A 231 11.73 -11.04 -17.40
C ASP A 231 11.03 -9.70 -17.19
N ILE A 232 11.75 -8.71 -16.64
CA ILE A 232 11.23 -7.36 -16.38
C ILE A 232 10.76 -6.67 -17.67
N ASP A 233 11.42 -6.90 -18.78
CA ASP A 233 11.05 -6.28 -20.08
C ASP A 233 9.68 -6.79 -20.55
N GLN A 234 9.27 -8.00 -20.16
CA GLN A 234 7.93 -8.55 -20.40
C GLN A 234 6.91 -8.07 -19.35
N LEU A 235 7.31 -8.02 -18.07
CA LEU A 235 6.43 -7.62 -16.98
C LEU A 235 5.89 -6.19 -17.13
N VAL A 236 6.67 -5.26 -17.66
CA VAL A 236 6.23 -3.88 -17.89
C VAL A 236 5.23 -3.74 -19.05
N GLN A 237 5.18 -4.71 -19.97
CA GLN A 237 4.33 -4.66 -21.16
C GLN A 237 2.86 -4.91 -20.79
N MET A 238 2.12 -3.84 -20.62
CA MET A 238 0.69 -3.93 -20.29
C MET A 238 -0.18 -3.54 -21.49
N SER A 239 -1.30 -4.23 -21.65
CA SER A 239 -2.28 -3.85 -22.66
C SER A 239 -2.86 -2.47 -22.36
N PHE A 240 -3.07 -1.67 -23.40
CA PHE A 240 -3.69 -0.34 -23.24
C PHE A 240 -5.09 -0.42 -22.64
N SER A 241 -5.82 -1.50 -22.88
CA SER A 241 -7.13 -1.75 -22.25
C SER A 241 -7.03 -1.81 -20.72
N LYS A 242 -6.05 -2.53 -20.15
CA LYS A 242 -5.81 -2.57 -18.71
C LYS A 242 -5.41 -1.19 -18.17
N ILE A 243 -4.53 -0.47 -18.87
CA ILE A 243 -4.12 0.89 -18.49
C ILE A 243 -5.33 1.81 -18.46
N ARG A 244 -6.16 1.78 -19.51
CA ARG A 244 -7.36 2.61 -19.65
C ARG A 244 -8.37 2.37 -18.53
N SER A 245 -8.60 1.12 -18.15
CA SER A 245 -9.60 0.79 -17.13
C SER A 245 -9.10 0.95 -15.69
N GLN A 246 -7.83 0.68 -15.42
CA GLN A 246 -7.32 0.56 -14.05
C GLN A 246 -6.43 1.73 -13.59
N LEU A 247 -5.87 2.51 -14.51
CA LEU A 247 -4.93 3.59 -14.19
C LEU A 247 -5.42 4.96 -14.65
N LEU A 248 -5.83 5.12 -15.92
CA LEU A 248 -6.19 6.44 -16.45
C LEU A 248 -7.25 7.18 -15.63
N PRO A 249 -8.28 6.54 -15.04
CA PRO A 249 -9.25 7.23 -14.19
C PRO A 249 -8.64 7.85 -12.92
N MET A 250 -7.46 7.40 -12.52
CA MET A 250 -6.74 7.89 -11.33
C MET A 250 -5.71 8.97 -11.67
N LEU A 251 -5.44 9.23 -12.95
CA LEU A 251 -4.51 10.25 -13.40
C LEU A 251 -5.25 11.59 -13.66
N ARG A 252 -4.46 12.66 -13.73
CA ARG A 252 -5.00 13.98 -14.10
C ARG A 252 -5.55 13.96 -15.52
N ILE A 253 -6.77 14.41 -15.73
CA ILE A 253 -7.48 14.39 -17.03
C ILE A 253 -6.70 15.17 -18.10
N LYS A 254 -6.03 16.26 -17.71
CA LYS A 254 -5.27 17.13 -18.63
C LYS A 254 -3.81 16.70 -18.84
N ALA A 255 -3.41 15.54 -18.38
CA ALA A 255 -2.01 15.07 -18.44
C ALA A 255 -1.51 14.73 -19.86
N GLY A 256 -2.33 14.92 -20.90
CA GLY A 256 -1.97 14.57 -22.27
C GLY A 256 -2.07 13.06 -22.55
N ALA A 257 -1.49 12.64 -23.68
CA ALA A 257 -1.43 11.20 -24.00
C ALA A 257 -0.54 10.47 -22.98
N TYR A 258 -1.00 9.34 -22.48
CA TYR A 258 -0.23 8.48 -21.56
C TYR A 258 1.08 8.01 -22.25
N PRO A 259 2.26 8.42 -21.73
CA PRO A 259 3.54 8.16 -22.41
C PRO A 259 4.04 6.74 -22.08
N LYS A 260 3.33 5.71 -22.57
CA LYS A 260 3.51 4.31 -22.22
C LYS A 260 4.99 3.86 -22.32
N ALA A 261 5.63 4.05 -23.47
CA ALA A 261 7.00 3.59 -23.70
C ALA A 261 8.01 4.27 -22.74
N LYS A 262 7.81 5.56 -22.42
CA LYS A 262 8.65 6.28 -21.45
C LYS A 262 8.52 5.69 -20.05
N ILE A 263 7.28 5.38 -19.62
CA ILE A 263 7.01 4.83 -18.30
C ILE A 263 7.60 3.42 -18.20
N GLU A 264 7.34 2.58 -19.19
CA GLU A 264 7.86 1.22 -19.24
C GLU A 264 9.40 1.20 -19.21
N GLY A 265 10.06 2.00 -20.06
CA GLY A 265 11.52 2.11 -20.10
C GLY A 265 12.12 2.59 -18.77
N ALA A 266 11.55 3.63 -18.16
CA ALA A 266 12.05 4.16 -16.89
C ALA A 266 11.92 3.12 -15.75
N VAL A 267 10.85 2.32 -15.74
CA VAL A 267 10.68 1.25 -14.73
C VAL A 267 11.65 0.11 -14.96
N VAL A 268 11.87 -0.29 -16.21
CA VAL A 268 12.88 -1.31 -16.57
C VAL A 268 14.26 -0.90 -16.06
N ASP A 269 14.68 0.32 -16.39
CA ASP A 269 16.00 0.85 -15.98
C ASP A 269 16.12 0.90 -14.46
N PHE A 270 15.09 1.42 -13.78
CA PHE A 270 15.07 1.51 -12.33
C PHE A 270 15.15 0.14 -11.66
N VAL A 271 14.30 -0.81 -12.08
CA VAL A 271 14.25 -2.15 -11.49
C VAL A 271 15.55 -2.91 -11.76
N LYS A 272 16.12 -2.82 -12.97
CA LYS A 272 17.42 -3.45 -13.29
C LYS A 272 18.57 -2.93 -12.41
N VAL A 273 18.53 -1.64 -12.04
CA VAL A 273 19.51 -1.05 -11.12
C VAL A 273 19.31 -1.52 -9.69
N VAL A 274 18.06 -1.49 -9.20
CA VAL A 274 17.74 -1.89 -7.81
C VAL A 274 17.95 -3.38 -7.60
N MET A 275 17.49 -4.21 -8.52
CA MET A 275 17.49 -5.68 -8.40
C MET A 275 18.79 -6.35 -8.86
N GLN A 276 19.93 -5.68 -8.71
CA GLN A 276 21.25 -6.31 -8.83
C GLN A 276 21.52 -7.15 -7.58
N LEU A 277 21.03 -8.41 -7.60
CA LEU A 277 21.09 -9.32 -6.46
C LEU A 277 22.52 -9.72 -6.12
N ASP A 278 22.86 -9.66 -4.84
CA ASP A 278 24.09 -10.24 -4.31
C ASP A 278 23.91 -11.73 -3.92
N GLU A 279 24.97 -12.37 -3.45
CA GLU A 279 24.95 -13.79 -3.07
C GLU A 279 24.00 -14.06 -1.89
N ASN A 280 23.93 -13.14 -0.91
CA ASN A 280 23.02 -13.29 0.24
C ASN A 280 21.54 -13.21 -0.18
N ASP A 281 21.22 -12.34 -1.15
CA ASP A 281 19.85 -12.24 -1.70
C ASP A 281 19.44 -13.57 -2.36
N LYS A 282 20.32 -14.14 -3.17
CA LYS A 282 20.09 -15.42 -3.85
C LYS A 282 19.99 -16.59 -2.87
N ASP A 283 20.90 -16.66 -1.91
CA ASP A 283 20.89 -17.66 -0.85
C ASP A 283 19.60 -17.61 -0.04
N PHE A 284 19.10 -16.40 0.28
CA PHE A 284 17.83 -16.24 1.00
C PHE A 284 16.67 -16.85 0.22
N VAL A 285 16.55 -16.55 -1.08
CA VAL A 285 15.47 -17.06 -1.92
C VAL A 285 15.57 -18.58 -2.08
N GLU A 286 16.78 -19.11 -2.38
CA GLU A 286 17.00 -20.55 -2.55
C GLU A 286 16.66 -21.31 -1.26
N LYS A 287 17.20 -20.88 -0.11
CA LYS A 287 16.92 -21.52 1.19
C LYS A 287 15.43 -21.51 1.53
N PHE A 288 14.76 -20.39 1.28
CA PHE A 288 13.33 -20.28 1.53
C PHE A 288 12.52 -21.29 0.70
N GLN A 289 12.89 -21.53 -0.57
CA GLN A 289 12.25 -22.53 -1.43
C GLN A 289 12.39 -23.95 -0.90
N PHE A 290 13.47 -24.23 -0.14
CA PHE A 290 13.65 -25.49 0.56
C PHE A 290 13.03 -25.51 1.96
N GLY A 291 12.29 -24.48 2.34
CA GLY A 291 11.63 -24.38 3.64
C GLY A 291 12.54 -23.90 4.78
N GLU A 292 13.73 -23.39 4.47
CA GLU A 292 14.69 -22.83 5.42
C GLU A 292 14.61 -21.29 5.40
N TYR A 293 14.08 -20.71 6.48
CA TYR A 293 13.94 -19.25 6.62
C TYR A 293 15.14 -18.62 7.32
N ARG A 294 15.86 -17.75 6.64
CA ARG A 294 17.12 -17.14 7.09
C ARG A 294 17.12 -15.61 6.87
N PRO A 295 16.28 -14.84 7.62
CA PRO A 295 16.15 -13.39 7.42
C PRO A 295 17.47 -12.62 7.66
N GLU A 296 18.40 -13.19 8.44
CA GLU A 296 19.71 -12.59 8.70
C GLU A 296 20.57 -12.48 7.42
N LEU A 297 20.33 -13.23 6.39
CA LEU A 297 21.00 -13.09 5.09
C LEU A 297 20.68 -11.72 4.45
N LEU A 298 19.48 -11.21 4.65
CA LEU A 298 19.06 -9.91 4.14
C LEU A 298 19.36 -8.77 5.13
N PHE A 299 19.00 -8.93 6.39
CA PHE A 299 18.90 -7.82 7.33
C PHE A 299 19.92 -7.89 8.49
N GLY A 300 20.76 -8.94 8.54
CA GLY A 300 21.68 -9.17 9.62
C GLY A 300 21.03 -9.75 10.88
N THR A 301 21.85 -10.12 11.86
CA THR A 301 21.41 -10.87 13.06
C THR A 301 20.70 -10.01 14.11
N GLN A 302 20.66 -8.69 13.95
CA GLN A 302 20.00 -7.79 14.91
C GLN A 302 18.46 -7.73 14.74
N MET A 303 17.93 -8.14 13.61
CA MET A 303 16.48 -8.13 13.31
C MET A 303 15.77 -9.40 13.83
N LYS A 304 15.94 -9.70 15.13
CA LYS A 304 15.42 -10.92 15.75
C LYS A 304 13.90 -11.05 15.67
N HIS A 305 13.16 -9.94 15.65
CA HIS A 305 11.71 -9.94 15.53
C HIS A 305 11.23 -10.58 14.21
N LEU A 306 12.06 -10.61 13.16
CA LEU A 306 11.71 -11.27 11.90
C LEU A 306 11.76 -12.80 11.97
N GLU A 307 12.44 -13.41 12.95
CA GLU A 307 12.61 -14.88 13.04
C GLU A 307 11.27 -15.64 13.06
N HIS A 308 10.23 -15.02 13.59
CA HIS A 308 8.88 -15.59 13.71
C HIS A 308 7.82 -14.85 12.89
N HIS A 309 8.22 -14.29 11.76
CA HIS A 309 7.33 -13.48 10.91
C HIS A 309 6.07 -14.27 10.51
N PRO A 310 4.85 -13.79 10.84
CA PRO A 310 3.62 -14.60 10.71
C PRO A 310 3.29 -15.00 9.27
N VAL A 311 3.60 -14.15 8.27
CA VAL A 311 3.41 -14.49 6.85
C VAL A 311 4.32 -15.66 6.48
N VAL A 312 5.57 -15.65 6.92
CA VAL A 312 6.53 -16.74 6.68
C VAL A 312 6.03 -18.06 7.25
N LEU A 313 5.60 -18.05 8.51
CA LEU A 313 5.07 -19.25 9.16
C LEU A 313 3.86 -19.83 8.41
N ALA A 314 2.99 -18.95 7.90
CA ALA A 314 1.84 -19.35 7.10
C ALA A 314 2.26 -19.95 5.75
N THR A 315 3.20 -19.32 5.03
CA THR A 315 3.70 -19.79 3.74
C THR A 315 4.43 -21.13 3.88
N LEU A 316 5.36 -21.26 4.83
CA LEU A 316 6.08 -22.51 5.06
C LEU A 316 5.15 -23.67 5.52
N SER A 317 4.06 -23.36 6.23
CA SER A 317 3.04 -24.36 6.58
C SER A 317 2.28 -24.90 5.36
N LYS A 318 2.10 -24.08 4.31
CA LYS A 318 1.48 -24.49 3.05
C LYS A 318 2.44 -25.33 2.18
N MET A 319 3.72 -24.97 2.15
CA MET A 319 4.75 -25.69 1.39
C MET A 319 4.98 -27.11 1.89
N LYS A 320 4.67 -27.42 3.16
CA LYS A 320 4.79 -28.75 3.76
C LYS A 320 3.61 -29.69 3.48
N LYS A 321 2.56 -29.20 2.85
CA LYS A 321 1.36 -29.97 2.47
C LYS A 321 1.42 -30.40 1.01
#